data_18b9f645c7d3d28f4f02a6f2f8d863b2
#
_entry.id   18b9f645c7d3d28f4f02a6f2f8d863b2
#
_cell.length_a   1.000
_cell.length_b   1.000
_cell.length_c   1.000
_cell.angle_alpha   90.00
_cell.angle_beta   90.00
_cell.angle_gamma   90.00
#
_symmetry.space_group_name_H-M   'P 1'
#
loop_
_entity.id
_entity.type
_entity.pdbx_description
1 polymer ?
#
loop_
_entity_poly.entity_id
_entity_poly.type
_entity_poly.pdbx_seq_one_letter_code
_entity_poly.pdbx_strand_id
1 'polypeptide(L)'
;KENFPEIKEPSAADATTYKEYLKNWYKNGDPVSSTHVKNILLIGEDTREEQISDTSRADSAIIASVNIDTGKITLTSVLRDLYVYFEANGEGQYDKINGAASMGGMKEYIKTVERYYKIQIDNYAVVNFASFPKIIDSLGGVTITITDREINEINNHPKRYGNVYIEKSYEGTEGKQKLNGKQALAYCRIRKIDTDNARADRQKTVLLQVFKKMKGSSTTELLKVVNDLVGYVYTGYSKKELVSLATYALSNGWMNYETQTFSVPTPDHARGGNY
;
A
#
# COMPACT_ATOMS: atom_id res chain seq x y z
N LYS A 1 -8.23 28.02 -8.74
CA LYS A 1 -7.87 27.72 -7.32
C LYS A 1 -9.19 27.52 -6.60
N GLU A 2 -9.57 26.26 -6.38
CA GLU A 2 -10.68 25.94 -5.51
C GLU A 2 -10.23 26.19 -4.06
N ASN A 3 -10.95 27.07 -3.37
CA ASN A 3 -10.74 27.34 -1.96
C ASN A 3 -11.30 26.14 -1.17
N PHE A 4 -10.43 25.27 -0.72
CA PHE A 4 -10.81 24.31 0.31
C PHE A 4 -11.07 25.06 1.62
N PRO A 5 -12.17 24.77 2.34
CA PRO A 5 -12.46 25.43 3.60
C PRO A 5 -11.34 25.16 4.61
N GLU A 6 -10.91 26.21 5.31
CA GLU A 6 -9.91 26.12 6.37
C GLU A 6 -10.45 25.24 7.51
N ILE A 7 -9.85 24.08 7.72
CA ILE A 7 -10.25 23.16 8.79
C ILE A 7 -9.65 23.69 10.08
N LYS A 8 -10.48 24.36 10.93
CA LYS A 8 -10.08 24.78 12.26
C LYS A 8 -9.85 23.57 13.17
N GLU A 9 -8.90 23.70 14.11
CA GLU A 9 -8.66 22.65 15.12
C GLU A 9 -9.92 22.40 15.96
N PRO A 10 -10.36 21.13 16.10
CA PRO A 10 -11.52 20.83 16.94
C PRO A 10 -11.17 21.02 18.42
N SER A 11 -12.01 21.72 19.16
CA SER A 11 -11.98 21.78 20.63
C SER A 11 -12.53 20.48 21.25
N ALA A 12 -12.38 20.27 22.55
CA ALA A 12 -12.95 19.08 23.24
C ALA A 12 -14.48 18.97 23.08
N ALA A 13 -15.19 20.10 22.94
CA ALA A 13 -16.61 20.14 22.57
C ALA A 13 -16.87 19.63 21.15
N ASP A 14 -15.84 19.66 20.28
CA ASP A 14 -15.92 19.25 18.89
C ASP A 14 -15.71 17.74 18.67
N ALA A 15 -15.32 16.97 19.71
CA ALA A 15 -15.08 15.53 19.57
C ALA A 15 -16.34 14.76 19.13
N THR A 16 -17.52 15.14 19.68
CA THR A 16 -18.81 14.58 19.28
C THR A 16 -19.12 15.03 17.85
N THR A 17 -18.94 16.29 17.52
CA THR A 17 -19.12 16.87 16.19
C THR A 17 -18.17 16.23 15.16
N TYR A 18 -16.92 15.95 15.54
CA TYR A 18 -15.97 15.29 14.68
C TYR A 18 -16.36 13.83 14.38
N LYS A 19 -16.84 13.06 15.38
CA LYS A 19 -17.37 11.71 15.18
C LYS A 19 -18.58 11.71 14.27
N GLU A 20 -19.49 12.66 14.46
CA GLU A 20 -20.66 12.84 13.58
C GLU A 20 -20.21 13.19 12.15
N TYR A 21 -19.21 14.05 11.99
CA TYR A 21 -18.62 14.38 10.69
C TYR A 21 -18.05 13.13 10.00
N LEU A 22 -17.25 12.33 10.69
CA LEU A 22 -16.68 11.10 10.14
C LEU A 22 -17.77 10.10 9.71
N LYS A 23 -18.79 9.93 10.54
CA LYS A 23 -19.93 9.07 10.24
C LYS A 23 -20.71 9.56 9.02
N ASN A 24 -20.97 10.86 8.96
CA ASN A 24 -21.65 11.50 7.83
C ASN A 24 -20.80 11.40 6.54
N TRP A 25 -19.49 11.63 6.64
CA TRP A 25 -18.60 11.45 5.51
C TRP A 25 -18.60 10.02 4.97
N TYR A 26 -18.54 9.03 5.84
CA TYR A 26 -18.63 7.61 5.46
C TYR A 26 -19.97 7.27 4.79
N LYS A 27 -21.08 7.74 5.36
CA LYS A 27 -22.44 7.40 4.90
C LYS A 27 -22.88 8.13 3.64
N ASN A 28 -22.40 9.35 3.44
CA ASN A 28 -22.84 10.21 2.34
C ASN A 28 -21.84 10.19 1.18
N GLY A 29 -22.37 10.25 -0.04
CA GLY A 29 -21.62 10.24 -1.29
C GLY A 29 -21.09 8.84 -1.63
N ASP A 30 -21.61 8.28 -2.70
CA ASP A 30 -21.17 6.97 -3.18
C ASP A 30 -19.77 7.05 -3.82
N PRO A 31 -18.98 5.97 -3.73
CA PRO A 31 -17.73 5.86 -4.44
C PRO A 31 -17.92 6.01 -5.96
N VAL A 32 -17.08 6.84 -6.56
CA VAL A 32 -17.14 7.09 -8.02
C VAL A 32 -16.43 5.93 -8.75
N SER A 33 -17.13 5.34 -9.72
CA SER A 33 -16.54 4.38 -10.67
C SER A 33 -16.13 5.08 -11.96
N SER A 34 -15.15 4.50 -12.65
CA SER A 34 -14.69 4.99 -13.95
C SER A 34 -14.39 3.81 -14.88
N THR A 35 -14.73 3.95 -16.15
CA THR A 35 -14.30 3.01 -17.20
C THR A 35 -12.88 3.28 -17.65
N HIS A 36 -12.35 4.49 -17.40
CA HIS A 36 -11.06 4.98 -17.84
C HIS A 36 -9.96 4.87 -16.77
N VAL A 37 -10.34 4.69 -15.50
CA VAL A 37 -9.40 4.51 -14.39
C VAL A 37 -9.69 3.20 -13.69
N LYS A 38 -8.65 2.38 -13.53
CA LYS A 38 -8.72 1.14 -12.76
C LYS A 38 -8.01 1.32 -11.42
N ASN A 39 -8.73 1.13 -10.33
CA ASN A 39 -8.22 1.24 -8.96
C ASN A 39 -8.01 -0.15 -8.37
N ILE A 40 -6.77 -0.49 -8.07
CA ILE A 40 -6.39 -1.75 -7.44
C ILE A 40 -5.82 -1.45 -6.07
N LEU A 41 -6.41 -2.03 -5.02
CA LEU A 41 -5.92 -1.86 -3.65
C LEU A 41 -4.86 -2.93 -3.34
N LEU A 42 -3.62 -2.49 -3.16
CA LEU A 42 -2.49 -3.33 -2.78
C LEU A 42 -2.35 -3.30 -1.26
N ILE A 43 -2.45 -4.45 -0.60
CA ILE A 43 -2.50 -4.55 0.87
C ILE A 43 -1.35 -5.43 1.35
N GLY A 44 -0.64 -4.95 2.37
CA GLY A 44 0.36 -5.71 3.09
C GLY A 44 -0.12 -6.06 4.50
N GLU A 45 -0.19 -7.36 4.81
CA GLU A 45 -0.56 -7.87 6.12
C GLU A 45 0.66 -8.20 6.97
N ASP A 46 0.58 -7.89 8.28
CA ASP A 46 1.59 -8.29 9.27
C ASP A 46 1.28 -9.72 9.80
N THR A 47 1.27 -10.70 8.90
CA THR A 47 1.19 -12.11 9.28
C THR A 47 2.37 -12.89 8.73
N ARG A 48 2.85 -13.86 9.51
CA ARG A 48 3.90 -14.81 9.13
C ARG A 48 3.34 -16.16 8.68
N GLU A 49 2.05 -16.35 8.82
CA GLU A 49 1.35 -17.55 8.36
C GLU A 49 1.36 -17.59 6.84
N GLU A 50 1.45 -18.78 6.26
CA GLU A 50 1.40 -18.93 4.80
C GLU A 50 0.01 -18.62 4.25
N GLN A 51 -1.03 -18.77 5.06
CA GLN A 51 -2.40 -18.45 4.71
C GLN A 51 -2.73 -17.01 5.15
N ILE A 52 -3.27 -16.24 4.22
CA ILE A 52 -3.80 -14.90 4.47
C ILE A 52 -5.13 -15.08 5.20
N SER A 53 -5.28 -14.40 6.33
CA SER A 53 -6.50 -14.43 7.15
C SER A 53 -7.41 -13.26 6.79
N ASP A 54 -8.71 -13.50 6.63
CA ASP A 54 -9.70 -12.44 6.38
C ASP A 54 -9.77 -11.39 7.50
N THR A 55 -9.19 -11.67 8.67
CA THR A 55 -9.21 -10.78 9.85
C THR A 55 -7.85 -10.22 10.22
N SER A 56 -6.83 -10.38 9.38
CA SER A 56 -5.51 -9.79 9.61
C SER A 56 -5.55 -8.27 9.45
N ARG A 57 -4.66 -7.57 10.17
CA ARG A 57 -4.54 -6.12 10.04
C ARG A 57 -3.86 -5.74 8.73
N ALA A 58 -4.48 -4.82 8.00
CA ALA A 58 -3.87 -4.15 6.87
C ALA A 58 -2.82 -3.14 7.37
N ASP A 59 -1.56 -3.58 7.51
CA ASP A 59 -0.48 -2.74 8.04
C ASP A 59 0.12 -1.78 7.01
N SER A 60 -0.11 -2.04 5.73
CA SER A 60 0.15 -1.13 4.63
C SER A 60 -0.93 -1.27 3.57
N ALA A 61 -1.31 -0.16 2.96
CA ALA A 61 -2.18 -0.17 1.80
C ALA A 61 -1.83 0.94 0.83
N ILE A 62 -1.85 0.62 -0.45
CA ILE A 62 -1.58 1.53 -1.55
C ILE A 62 -2.67 1.33 -2.59
N ILE A 63 -3.35 2.41 -2.97
CA ILE A 63 -4.25 2.42 -4.11
C ILE A 63 -3.41 2.67 -5.36
N ALA A 64 -3.37 1.71 -6.27
CA ALA A 64 -2.78 1.85 -7.58
C ALA A 64 -3.88 2.21 -8.59
N SER A 65 -3.94 3.47 -8.98
CA SER A 65 -4.90 3.98 -9.95
C SER A 65 -4.24 4.06 -11.33
N VAL A 66 -4.71 3.27 -12.27
CA VAL A 66 -4.21 3.23 -13.66
C VAL A 66 -5.18 3.98 -14.55
N ASN A 67 -4.78 5.14 -15.05
CA ASN A 67 -5.55 5.91 -16.02
C ASN A 67 -5.12 5.52 -17.44
N ILE A 68 -6.01 4.80 -18.14
CA ILE A 68 -5.73 4.26 -19.47
C ILE A 68 -5.74 5.32 -20.57
N ASP A 69 -6.41 6.46 -20.37
CA ASP A 69 -6.46 7.53 -21.37
C ASP A 69 -5.21 8.40 -21.34
N THR A 70 -4.70 8.69 -20.13
CA THR A 70 -3.54 9.59 -19.97
C THR A 70 -2.20 8.86 -19.90
N GLY A 71 -2.20 7.53 -19.79
CA GLY A 71 -0.99 6.74 -19.62
C GLY A 71 -0.30 7.03 -18.27
N LYS A 72 -1.07 7.22 -17.19
CA LYS A 72 -0.53 7.51 -15.86
C LYS A 72 -0.92 6.48 -14.83
N ILE A 73 0.02 6.14 -13.96
CA ILE A 73 -0.21 5.32 -12.76
C ILE A 73 -0.01 6.21 -11.53
N THR A 74 -1.02 6.29 -10.69
CA THR A 74 -0.95 7.01 -9.41
C THR A 74 -0.93 6.00 -8.26
N LEU A 75 0.10 6.09 -7.40
CA LEU A 75 0.20 5.29 -6.18
C LEU A 75 -0.13 6.16 -4.97
N THR A 76 -1.27 5.90 -4.36
CA THR A 76 -1.75 6.64 -3.18
C THR A 76 -1.64 5.77 -1.94
N SER A 77 -0.79 6.13 -0.98
CA SER A 77 -0.73 5.43 0.30
C SER A 77 -1.93 5.77 1.16
N VAL A 78 -2.59 4.73 1.67
CA VAL A 78 -3.61 4.80 2.72
C VAL A 78 -2.90 4.69 4.06
N LEU A 79 -2.82 5.78 4.83
CA LEU A 79 -2.16 5.76 6.13
C LEU A 79 -2.99 4.94 7.13
N ARG A 80 -2.41 3.87 7.65
CA ARG A 80 -3.10 2.88 8.51
C ARG A 80 -3.67 3.46 9.81
N ASP A 81 -3.07 4.56 10.31
CA ASP A 81 -3.47 5.21 11.56
C ASP A 81 -4.53 6.32 11.33
N LEU A 82 -5.06 6.46 10.10
CA LEU A 82 -6.16 7.37 9.80
C LEU A 82 -7.38 6.99 10.67
N TYR A 83 -7.83 7.92 11.54
CA TYR A 83 -9.00 7.71 12.39
C TYR A 83 -10.27 7.90 11.59
N VAL A 84 -11.14 6.90 11.60
CA VAL A 84 -12.29 6.79 10.72
C VAL A 84 -13.51 6.22 11.45
N TYR A 85 -14.70 6.42 10.87
CA TYR A 85 -15.89 5.62 11.18
C TYR A 85 -16.02 4.51 10.16
N PHE A 86 -16.44 3.31 10.59
CA PHE A 86 -16.79 2.19 9.70
C PHE A 86 -17.86 1.33 10.36
N GLU A 87 -18.42 0.37 9.61
CA GLU A 87 -19.45 -0.55 10.10
C GLU A 87 -18.90 -1.96 10.12
N ALA A 88 -18.79 -2.58 11.28
CA ALA A 88 -18.31 -3.96 11.43
C ALA A 88 -19.34 -4.77 12.22
N ASN A 89 -19.68 -5.96 11.74
CA ASN A 89 -20.63 -6.88 12.38
C ASN A 89 -22.00 -6.26 12.70
N GLY A 90 -22.45 -5.31 11.86
CA GLY A 90 -23.73 -4.60 12.02
C GLY A 90 -23.69 -3.41 12.98
N GLU A 91 -22.53 -3.10 13.55
CA GLU A 91 -22.33 -1.99 14.48
C GLU A 91 -21.39 -0.93 13.92
N GLY A 92 -21.66 0.34 14.24
CA GLY A 92 -20.79 1.46 13.91
C GLY A 92 -19.60 1.54 14.85
N GLN A 93 -18.40 1.65 14.30
CA GLN A 93 -17.13 1.71 15.02
C GLN A 93 -16.37 2.99 14.68
N TYR A 94 -15.53 3.46 15.63
CA TYR A 94 -14.58 4.54 15.44
C TYR A 94 -13.20 4.07 15.85
N ASP A 95 -12.32 3.85 14.89
CA ASP A 95 -10.96 3.38 15.13
C ASP A 95 -10.05 3.79 13.96
N LYS A 96 -8.81 3.39 14.01
CA LYS A 96 -7.88 3.46 12.87
C LYS A 96 -8.43 2.68 11.68
N ILE A 97 -8.18 3.16 10.47
CA ILE A 97 -8.71 2.52 9.26
C ILE A 97 -8.30 1.04 9.13
N ASN A 98 -7.11 0.66 9.62
CA ASN A 98 -6.69 -0.75 9.62
C ASN A 98 -7.48 -1.62 10.60
N GLY A 99 -8.19 -1.03 11.57
CA GLY A 99 -9.13 -1.71 12.45
C GLY A 99 -10.33 -2.29 11.70
N ALA A 100 -10.74 -1.68 10.59
CA ALA A 100 -11.82 -2.20 9.75
C ALA A 100 -11.51 -3.61 9.23
N ALA A 101 -10.24 -3.91 8.89
CA ALA A 101 -9.82 -5.26 8.46
C ALA A 101 -9.92 -6.27 9.61
N SER A 102 -9.45 -5.91 10.82
CA SER A 102 -9.46 -6.86 11.96
C SER A 102 -10.83 -7.08 12.58
N MET A 103 -11.75 -6.12 12.47
CA MET A 103 -13.10 -6.19 13.06
C MET A 103 -14.16 -6.66 12.05
N GLY A 104 -14.05 -6.27 10.78
CA GLY A 104 -15.04 -6.54 9.73
C GLY A 104 -14.52 -7.34 8.54
N GLY A 105 -13.23 -7.75 8.60
CA GLY A 105 -12.58 -8.48 7.51
C GLY A 105 -12.16 -7.58 6.34
N MET A 106 -11.53 -8.20 5.36
CA MET A 106 -10.98 -7.50 4.19
C MET A 106 -12.06 -6.76 3.39
N LYS A 107 -13.26 -7.32 3.31
CA LYS A 107 -14.40 -6.70 2.61
C LYS A 107 -14.80 -5.36 3.24
N GLU A 108 -14.87 -5.29 4.57
CA GLU A 108 -15.21 -4.04 5.26
C GLU A 108 -14.04 -3.03 5.16
N TYR A 109 -12.80 -3.50 5.18
CA TYR A 109 -11.64 -2.64 4.96
C TYR A 109 -11.68 -1.97 3.58
N ILE A 110 -11.92 -2.75 2.52
CA ILE A 110 -12.06 -2.23 1.15
C ILE A 110 -13.19 -1.20 1.08
N LYS A 111 -14.37 -1.55 1.60
CA LYS A 111 -15.54 -0.64 1.65
C LYS A 111 -15.20 0.65 2.41
N THR A 112 -14.47 0.56 3.52
CA THR A 112 -14.05 1.73 4.29
C THR A 112 -13.11 2.63 3.48
N VAL A 113 -12.14 2.04 2.77
CA VAL A 113 -11.27 2.79 1.85
C VAL A 113 -12.08 3.48 0.76
N GLU A 114 -12.99 2.77 0.09
CA GLU A 114 -13.88 3.33 -0.94
C GLU A 114 -14.69 4.52 -0.42
N ARG A 115 -15.27 4.38 0.77
CA ARG A 115 -16.10 5.42 1.39
C ARG A 115 -15.30 6.67 1.76
N TYR A 116 -14.06 6.53 2.23
CA TYR A 116 -13.23 7.68 2.60
C TYR A 116 -12.57 8.35 1.41
N TYR A 117 -12.12 7.60 0.43
CA TYR A 117 -11.45 8.13 -0.77
C TYR A 117 -12.44 8.49 -1.88
N LYS A 118 -13.73 8.14 -1.72
CA LYS A 118 -14.82 8.39 -2.69
C LYS A 118 -14.54 7.80 -4.07
N ILE A 119 -13.82 6.70 -4.12
CA ILE A 119 -13.49 5.96 -5.36
C ILE A 119 -13.89 4.50 -5.20
N GLN A 120 -14.35 3.90 -6.27
CA GLN A 120 -14.56 2.46 -6.33
C GLN A 120 -13.24 1.74 -6.49
N ILE A 121 -13.03 0.67 -5.73
CA ILE A 121 -11.91 -0.26 -5.87
C ILE A 121 -12.35 -1.40 -6.78
N ASP A 122 -11.76 -1.47 -7.99
CA ASP A 122 -12.10 -2.50 -8.97
C ASP A 122 -11.65 -3.88 -8.53
N ASN A 123 -10.50 -3.98 -7.83
CA ASN A 123 -10.01 -5.21 -7.25
C ASN A 123 -8.90 -4.96 -6.22
N TYR A 124 -8.43 -6.02 -5.58
CA TYR A 124 -7.39 -5.95 -4.56
C TYR A 124 -6.37 -7.07 -4.71
N ALA A 125 -5.19 -6.86 -4.12
CA ALA A 125 -4.14 -7.85 -3.98
C ALA A 125 -3.53 -7.74 -2.58
N VAL A 126 -3.52 -8.85 -1.86
CA VAL A 126 -2.98 -8.95 -0.50
C VAL A 126 -1.71 -9.79 -0.53
N VAL A 127 -0.67 -9.28 0.09
CA VAL A 127 0.59 -9.98 0.35
C VAL A 127 0.93 -9.93 1.83
N ASN A 128 1.65 -10.92 2.33
CA ASN A 128 2.08 -10.98 3.72
C ASN A 128 3.59 -11.12 3.85
N PHE A 129 4.10 -11.22 5.06
CA PHE A 129 5.55 -11.35 5.31
C PHE A 129 6.17 -12.64 4.78
N ALA A 130 5.37 -13.69 4.55
CA ALA A 130 5.85 -14.93 3.95
C ALA A 130 5.91 -14.85 2.42
N SER A 131 4.93 -14.20 1.80
CA SER A 131 4.80 -14.12 0.34
C SER A 131 5.61 -12.97 -0.29
N PHE A 132 5.66 -11.81 0.36
CA PHE A 132 6.37 -10.63 -0.17
C PHE A 132 7.84 -10.92 -0.54
N PRO A 133 8.67 -11.56 0.34
CA PRO A 133 10.04 -11.89 -0.04
C PRO A 133 10.14 -12.79 -1.27
N LYS A 134 9.27 -13.79 -1.37
CA LYS A 134 9.23 -14.70 -2.52
C LYS A 134 8.94 -13.96 -3.82
N ILE A 135 8.00 -12.98 -3.78
CA ILE A 135 7.69 -12.11 -4.92
C ILE A 135 8.91 -11.30 -5.35
N ILE A 136 9.59 -10.66 -4.41
CA ILE A 136 10.79 -9.86 -4.72
C ILE A 136 11.93 -10.74 -5.24
N ASP A 137 12.13 -11.91 -4.66
CA ASP A 137 13.19 -12.84 -5.07
C ASP A 137 12.94 -13.42 -6.47
N SER A 138 11.67 -13.72 -6.84
CA SER A 138 11.32 -14.17 -8.19
C SER A 138 11.63 -13.14 -9.28
N LEU A 139 11.61 -11.85 -8.90
CA LEU A 139 12.04 -10.74 -9.75
C LEU A 139 13.57 -10.52 -9.73
N GLY A 140 14.31 -11.33 -8.99
CA GLY A 140 15.76 -11.20 -8.80
C GLY A 140 16.17 -10.04 -7.88
N GLY A 141 15.32 -9.67 -6.90
CA GLY A 141 15.55 -8.58 -5.95
C GLY A 141 15.18 -7.20 -6.49
N VAL A 142 15.34 -6.15 -5.69
CA VAL A 142 15.11 -4.75 -6.06
C VAL A 142 16.34 -3.91 -5.78
N THR A 143 16.58 -2.87 -6.60
CA THR A 143 17.68 -1.93 -6.39
C THR A 143 17.11 -0.60 -5.93
N ILE A 144 17.45 -0.18 -4.72
CA ILE A 144 16.97 1.05 -4.12
C ILE A 144 18.15 1.91 -3.64
N THR A 145 17.93 3.21 -3.50
CA THR A 145 18.82 4.09 -2.74
C THR A 145 18.48 3.92 -1.26
N ILE A 146 19.46 3.50 -0.47
CA ILE A 146 19.33 3.27 0.98
C ILE A 146 20.41 4.06 1.71
N THR A 147 20.07 4.57 2.89
CA THR A 147 20.97 5.35 3.73
C THR A 147 21.67 4.48 4.77
N ASP A 148 22.84 4.94 5.24
CA ASP A 148 23.54 4.30 6.35
C ASP A 148 22.66 4.19 7.60
N ARG A 149 21.83 5.20 7.86
CA ARG A 149 20.89 5.21 8.98
C ARG A 149 19.86 4.07 8.89
N GLU A 150 19.36 3.79 7.70
CA GLU A 150 18.41 2.70 7.45
C GLU A 150 19.06 1.33 7.55
N ILE A 151 20.28 1.17 7.00
CA ILE A 151 21.07 -0.07 7.13
C ILE A 151 21.37 -0.34 8.61
N ASN A 152 21.83 0.67 9.34
CA ASN A 152 22.14 0.54 10.76
C ASN A 152 20.90 0.20 11.59
N GLU A 153 19.73 0.78 11.29
CA GLU A 153 18.48 0.42 11.96
C GLU A 153 18.15 -1.06 11.78
N ILE A 154 18.30 -1.59 10.56
CA ILE A 154 18.05 -3.00 10.29
C ILE A 154 19.08 -3.89 10.99
N ASN A 155 20.36 -3.60 10.82
CA ASN A 155 21.46 -4.46 11.28
C ASN A 155 21.58 -4.49 12.80
N ASN A 156 21.31 -3.38 13.48
CA ASN A 156 21.36 -3.28 14.94
C ASN A 156 20.12 -3.85 15.65
N HIS A 157 19.05 -4.15 14.90
CA HIS A 157 17.81 -4.70 15.46
C HIS A 157 17.35 -6.00 14.77
N PRO A 158 18.20 -7.05 14.71
CA PRO A 158 17.93 -8.25 13.90
C PRO A 158 16.60 -8.94 14.27
N LYS A 159 16.25 -9.01 15.56
CA LYS A 159 14.97 -9.61 16.01
C LYS A 159 13.74 -8.87 15.47
N ARG A 160 13.82 -7.54 15.29
CA ARG A 160 12.73 -6.72 14.74
C ARG A 160 12.53 -6.97 13.25
N TYR A 161 13.62 -7.19 12.53
CA TYR A 161 13.64 -7.27 11.07
C TYR A 161 13.82 -8.69 10.52
N GLY A 162 13.60 -9.73 11.35
CA GLY A 162 13.62 -11.12 10.90
C GLY A 162 15.02 -11.69 10.72
N ASN A 163 15.99 -11.24 11.53
CA ASN A 163 17.41 -11.63 11.48
C ASN A 163 18.06 -11.38 10.12
N VAL A 164 17.69 -10.27 9.48
CA VAL A 164 18.25 -9.82 8.21
C VAL A 164 19.46 -8.95 8.48
N TYR A 165 20.48 -9.11 7.63
CA TYR A 165 21.67 -8.26 7.59
C TYR A 165 21.83 -7.68 6.18
N ILE A 166 22.19 -6.39 6.10
CA ILE A 166 22.48 -5.70 4.85
C ILE A 166 23.94 -5.25 4.91
N GLU A 167 24.76 -5.85 4.06
CA GLU A 167 26.14 -5.41 3.87
C GLU A 167 26.13 -4.17 2.97
N LYS A 168 26.80 -3.11 3.44
CA LYS A 168 26.89 -1.86 2.70
C LYS A 168 27.78 -2.03 1.46
N SER A 169 27.24 -1.74 0.28
CA SER A 169 27.92 -1.92 -1.02
C SER A 169 28.18 -0.61 -1.76
N TYR A 170 28.18 0.52 -1.07
CA TYR A 170 28.44 1.85 -1.64
C TYR A 170 29.31 2.69 -0.71
N GLU A 171 29.94 3.73 -1.26
CA GLU A 171 30.67 4.75 -0.50
C GLU A 171 29.73 5.91 -0.08
N GLY A 172 30.14 6.69 0.94
CA GLY A 172 29.35 7.80 1.45
C GLY A 172 28.25 7.38 2.44
N THR A 173 27.23 8.20 2.62
CA THR A 173 26.15 8.00 3.61
C THR A 173 24.87 7.43 3.04
N GLU A 174 24.76 7.33 1.71
CA GLU A 174 23.65 6.71 0.99
C GLU A 174 24.09 6.22 -0.39
N GLY A 175 23.40 5.24 -0.93
CA GLY A 175 23.69 4.76 -2.28
C GLY A 175 22.76 3.68 -2.77
N LYS A 176 22.86 3.40 -4.06
CA LYS A 176 22.11 2.33 -4.72
C LYS A 176 22.61 0.97 -4.26
N GLN A 177 21.69 0.16 -3.79
CA GLN A 177 21.98 -1.19 -3.32
C GLN A 177 20.91 -2.17 -3.75
N LYS A 178 21.34 -3.36 -4.16
CA LYS A 178 20.43 -4.47 -4.48
C LYS A 178 20.03 -5.18 -3.19
N LEU A 179 18.72 -5.28 -2.96
CA LEU A 179 18.13 -6.00 -1.84
C LEU A 179 17.43 -7.27 -2.31
N ASN A 180 17.60 -8.36 -1.59
CA ASN A 180 16.76 -9.56 -1.73
C ASN A 180 15.40 -9.36 -1.05
N GLY A 181 14.51 -10.33 -1.16
CA GLY A 181 13.14 -10.20 -0.65
C GLY A 181 13.05 -9.96 0.85
N LYS A 182 13.87 -10.66 1.66
CA LYS A 182 13.90 -10.45 3.12
C LYS A 182 14.45 -9.07 3.48
N GLN A 183 15.47 -8.60 2.79
CA GLN A 183 16.05 -7.28 2.98
C GLN A 183 15.08 -6.17 2.54
N ALA A 184 14.39 -6.34 1.43
CA ALA A 184 13.35 -5.42 0.96
C ALA A 184 12.16 -5.36 1.95
N LEU A 185 11.75 -6.50 2.52
CA LEU A 185 10.74 -6.53 3.58
C LEU A 185 11.20 -5.76 4.82
N ALA A 186 12.44 -5.98 5.26
CA ALA A 186 13.02 -5.26 6.40
C ALA A 186 13.01 -3.75 6.15
N TYR A 187 13.41 -3.30 4.96
CA TYR A 187 13.38 -1.90 4.55
C TYR A 187 11.98 -1.29 4.59
N CYS A 188 10.96 -2.00 4.07
CA CYS A 188 9.56 -1.57 4.13
C CYS A 188 9.00 -1.45 5.56
N ARG A 189 9.62 -2.12 6.53
CA ARG A 189 9.18 -2.17 7.94
C ARG A 189 9.86 -1.16 8.85
N ILE A 190 10.83 -0.38 8.37
CA ILE A 190 11.50 0.66 9.16
C ILE A 190 10.49 1.70 9.63
N ARG A 191 10.45 1.97 10.96
CA ARG A 191 9.53 2.93 11.60
C ARG A 191 10.17 3.73 12.73
N LYS A 192 11.28 3.25 13.30
CA LYS A 192 11.82 3.80 14.56
C LYS A 192 12.75 4.99 14.36
N ILE A 193 13.15 5.24 13.13
CA ILE A 193 14.07 6.34 12.80
C ILE A 193 13.36 7.56 12.23
N ASP A 194 12.06 7.42 11.88
CA ASP A 194 11.29 8.50 11.24
C ASP A 194 9.76 8.26 11.35
N THR A 195 8.98 8.87 10.48
CA THR A 195 7.51 8.90 10.48
C THR A 195 6.86 7.73 9.73
N ASP A 196 5.55 7.54 9.93
CA ASP A 196 4.76 6.59 9.14
C ASP A 196 4.66 7.02 7.66
N ASN A 197 4.74 8.31 7.34
CA ASN A 197 4.85 8.79 5.97
C ASN A 197 6.14 8.29 5.30
N ALA A 198 7.29 8.39 5.99
CA ALA A 198 8.57 7.87 5.49
C ALA A 198 8.52 6.35 5.27
N ARG A 199 7.83 5.61 6.14
CA ARG A 199 7.57 4.18 5.91
C ARG A 199 6.73 3.95 4.66
N ALA A 200 5.64 4.68 4.47
CA ALA A 200 4.81 4.59 3.28
C ALA A 200 5.61 4.92 2.00
N ASP A 201 6.53 5.86 2.05
CA ASP A 201 7.42 6.21 0.94
C ASP A 201 8.40 5.07 0.61
N ARG A 202 8.95 4.37 1.62
CA ARG A 202 9.77 3.16 1.40
C ARG A 202 8.99 2.06 0.70
N GLN A 203 7.74 1.83 1.08
CA GLN A 203 6.88 0.84 0.45
C GLN A 203 6.60 1.19 -1.01
N LYS A 204 6.28 2.46 -1.30
CA LYS A 204 6.13 2.96 -2.68
C LYS A 204 7.43 2.83 -3.47
N THR A 205 8.57 3.14 -2.85
CA THR A 205 9.89 2.99 -3.49
C THR A 205 10.14 1.55 -3.95
N VAL A 206 9.87 0.56 -3.11
CA VAL A 206 10.02 -0.85 -3.50
C VAL A 206 9.04 -1.22 -4.61
N LEU A 207 7.79 -0.79 -4.54
CA LEU A 207 6.78 -1.05 -5.58
C LEU A 207 7.17 -0.42 -6.92
N LEU A 208 7.71 0.80 -6.92
CA LEU A 208 8.23 1.45 -8.13
C LEU A 208 9.39 0.67 -8.76
N GLN A 209 10.28 0.07 -7.95
CA GLN A 209 11.35 -0.78 -8.46
C GLN A 209 10.82 -2.09 -9.06
N VAL A 210 9.77 -2.66 -8.48
CA VAL A 210 9.05 -3.80 -9.07
C VAL A 210 8.52 -3.41 -10.46
N PHE A 211 7.80 -2.31 -10.59
CA PHE A 211 7.30 -1.83 -11.89
C PHE A 211 8.43 -1.56 -12.89
N LYS A 212 9.52 -0.93 -12.43
CA LYS A 212 10.68 -0.67 -13.29
C LYS A 212 11.32 -1.95 -13.82
N LYS A 213 11.39 -3.01 -13.01
CA LYS A 213 11.88 -4.31 -13.45
C LYS A 213 10.94 -4.95 -14.46
N MET A 214 9.64 -4.91 -14.21
CA MET A 214 8.63 -5.42 -15.12
C MET A 214 8.69 -4.70 -16.48
N LYS A 215 8.93 -3.39 -16.50
CA LYS A 215 9.09 -2.59 -17.73
C LYS A 215 10.21 -3.09 -18.65
N GLY A 216 11.29 -3.62 -18.08
CA GLY A 216 12.44 -4.15 -18.85
C GLY A 216 12.30 -5.61 -19.27
N SER A 217 11.22 -6.29 -18.86
CA SER A 217 11.03 -7.73 -19.12
C SER A 217 10.27 -7.97 -20.42
N SER A 218 10.56 -9.10 -21.07
CA SER A 218 9.77 -9.59 -22.22
C SER A 218 8.37 -10.05 -21.77
N THR A 219 7.42 -10.12 -22.71
CA THR A 219 6.07 -10.64 -22.44
C THR A 219 6.10 -12.03 -21.83
N THR A 220 7.00 -12.91 -22.31
CA THR A 220 7.15 -14.27 -21.80
C THR A 220 7.65 -14.28 -20.35
N GLU A 221 8.63 -13.45 -20.00
CA GLU A 221 9.13 -13.31 -18.64
C GLU A 221 8.04 -12.77 -17.69
N LEU A 222 7.28 -11.76 -18.12
CA LEU A 222 6.19 -11.20 -17.32
C LEU A 222 5.07 -12.21 -17.08
N LEU A 223 4.68 -12.98 -18.08
CA LEU A 223 3.69 -14.04 -17.93
C LEU A 223 4.19 -15.15 -17.00
N LYS A 224 5.48 -15.50 -17.06
CA LYS A 224 6.10 -16.42 -16.11
C LYS A 224 6.02 -15.85 -14.69
N VAL A 225 6.44 -14.60 -14.49
CA VAL A 225 6.35 -13.91 -13.18
C VAL A 225 4.91 -13.94 -12.66
N VAL A 226 3.90 -13.58 -13.47
CA VAL A 226 2.49 -13.63 -13.06
C VAL A 226 2.09 -15.05 -12.65
N ASN A 227 2.46 -16.07 -13.41
CA ASN A 227 2.17 -17.47 -13.08
C ASN A 227 2.83 -17.89 -11.75
N ASP A 228 4.08 -17.48 -11.53
CA ASP A 228 4.83 -17.77 -10.30
C ASP A 228 4.25 -17.04 -9.09
N LEU A 229 3.71 -15.82 -9.29
CA LEU A 229 3.16 -14.98 -8.23
C LEU A 229 1.74 -15.33 -7.79
N VAL A 230 0.94 -15.95 -8.67
CA VAL A 230 -0.47 -16.30 -8.38
C VAL A 230 -0.63 -17.12 -7.09
N GLY A 231 0.37 -17.94 -6.73
CA GLY A 231 0.38 -18.70 -5.47
C GLY A 231 0.75 -17.89 -4.20
N TYR A 232 1.21 -16.64 -4.36
CA TYR A 232 1.71 -15.80 -3.27
C TYR A 232 0.87 -14.55 -3.02
N VAL A 233 -0.13 -14.31 -3.86
CA VAL A 233 -1.01 -13.15 -3.78
C VAL A 233 -2.44 -13.61 -3.56
N TYR A 234 -3.07 -13.15 -2.49
CA TYR A 234 -4.51 -13.32 -2.32
C TYR A 234 -5.24 -12.15 -3.00
N THR A 235 -6.20 -12.44 -3.86
CA THR A 235 -6.86 -11.43 -4.69
C THR A 235 -8.27 -11.85 -5.07
N GLY A 236 -9.14 -10.88 -5.37
CA GLY A 236 -10.45 -11.13 -5.95
C GLY A 236 -10.41 -11.62 -7.41
N TYR A 237 -9.24 -11.59 -8.06
CA TYR A 237 -9.08 -12.13 -9.42
C TYR A 237 -8.85 -13.64 -9.40
N SER A 238 -9.50 -14.35 -10.32
CA SER A 238 -9.07 -15.70 -10.70
C SER A 238 -7.72 -15.67 -11.43
N LYS A 239 -7.02 -16.81 -11.47
CA LYS A 239 -5.76 -16.94 -12.25
C LYS A 239 -5.92 -16.49 -13.71
N LYS A 240 -7.05 -16.87 -14.35
CA LYS A 240 -7.34 -16.50 -15.73
C LYS A 240 -7.49 -14.97 -15.89
N GLU A 241 -8.17 -14.31 -14.98
CA GLU A 241 -8.33 -12.85 -14.99
C GLU A 241 -7.01 -12.13 -14.75
N LEU A 242 -6.16 -12.61 -13.83
CA LEU A 242 -4.82 -12.05 -13.61
C LEU A 242 -3.95 -12.15 -14.86
N VAL A 243 -3.94 -13.31 -15.55
CA VAL A 243 -3.21 -13.48 -16.80
C VAL A 243 -3.78 -12.57 -17.89
N SER A 244 -5.10 -12.45 -17.98
CA SER A 244 -5.77 -11.55 -18.93
C SER A 244 -5.44 -10.08 -18.66
N LEU A 245 -5.47 -9.66 -17.39
CA LEU A 245 -5.10 -8.30 -16.97
C LEU A 245 -3.63 -8.00 -17.29
N ALA A 246 -2.72 -8.94 -17.00
CA ALA A 246 -1.30 -8.78 -17.32
C ALA A 246 -1.08 -8.67 -18.83
N THR A 247 -1.74 -9.52 -19.62
CA THR A 247 -1.67 -9.45 -21.09
C THR A 247 -2.22 -8.14 -21.62
N TYR A 248 -3.36 -7.69 -21.09
CA TYR A 248 -3.95 -6.40 -21.43
C TYR A 248 -3.02 -5.22 -21.08
N ALA A 249 -2.44 -5.23 -19.88
CA ALA A 249 -1.50 -4.21 -19.44
C ALA A 249 -0.25 -4.13 -20.34
N LEU A 250 0.28 -5.27 -20.76
CA LEU A 250 1.40 -5.36 -21.69
C LEU A 250 1.04 -4.81 -23.07
N SER A 251 -0.10 -5.28 -23.63
CA SER A 251 -0.56 -4.88 -24.97
C SER A 251 -0.88 -3.38 -25.05
N ASN A 252 -1.31 -2.77 -23.95
CA ASN A 252 -1.65 -1.34 -23.85
C ASN A 252 -0.50 -0.48 -23.28
N GLY A 253 0.68 -1.06 -23.12
CA GLY A 253 1.88 -0.32 -22.75
C GLY A 253 1.88 0.26 -21.32
N TRP A 254 1.12 -0.31 -20.37
CA TRP A 254 1.06 0.18 -18.99
C TRP A 254 2.44 0.23 -18.32
N MET A 255 3.34 -0.64 -18.73
CA MET A 255 4.72 -0.63 -18.24
C MET A 255 5.48 0.67 -18.60
N ASN A 256 5.01 1.41 -19.60
CA ASN A 256 5.59 2.68 -20.05
C ASN A 256 4.90 3.90 -19.45
N TYR A 257 3.84 3.72 -18.66
CA TYR A 257 3.11 4.80 -18.06
C TYR A 257 3.95 5.57 -17.05
N GLU A 258 3.74 6.88 -17.00
CA GLU A 258 4.32 7.75 -15.98
C GLU A 258 3.74 7.39 -14.61
N THR A 259 4.60 7.23 -13.62
CA THR A 259 4.16 6.89 -12.25
C THR A 259 4.37 8.07 -11.33
N GLN A 260 3.33 8.45 -10.60
CA GLN A 260 3.35 9.48 -9.55
C GLN A 260 2.91 8.88 -8.21
N THR A 261 3.31 9.51 -7.11
CA THR A 261 3.04 9.00 -5.76
C THR A 261 2.44 10.06 -4.87
N PHE A 262 1.45 9.66 -4.05
CA PHE A 262 0.80 10.50 -3.05
C PHE A 262 0.66 9.76 -1.72
N SER A 263 0.41 10.50 -0.65
CA SER A 263 -0.04 9.97 0.63
C SER A 263 -1.26 10.78 1.09
N VAL A 264 -2.25 10.10 1.69
CA VAL A 264 -3.44 10.76 2.22
C VAL A 264 -3.64 10.26 3.65
N PRO A 265 -3.76 11.18 4.62
CA PRO A 265 -3.60 12.63 4.46
C PRO A 265 -2.19 13.01 4.03
N THR A 266 -2.06 14.17 3.38
CA THR A 266 -0.73 14.70 3.08
C THR A 266 0.00 15.07 4.38
N PRO A 267 1.35 15.08 4.41
CA PRO A 267 2.11 15.41 5.63
C PRO A 267 1.70 16.74 6.26
N ASP A 268 1.38 17.74 5.45
CA ASP A 268 0.98 19.08 5.91
C ASP A 268 -0.41 19.12 6.55
N HIS A 269 -1.23 18.09 6.31
CA HIS A 269 -2.59 17.97 6.86
C HIS A 269 -2.73 16.80 7.84
N ALA A 270 -1.67 16.02 8.05
CA ALA A 270 -1.67 14.95 9.04
C ALA A 270 -1.42 15.53 10.42
N ARG A 271 -2.42 15.50 11.30
CA ARG A 271 -2.28 15.88 12.70
C ARG A 271 -2.34 14.64 13.57
N GLY A 272 -1.37 14.50 14.47
CA GLY A 272 -1.42 13.51 15.52
C GLY A 272 -2.34 14.00 16.64
N GLY A 273 -3.22 13.16 17.13
CA GLY A 273 -4.07 13.43 18.31
C GLY A 273 -4.21 12.15 19.13
N ASN A 274 -4.29 12.29 20.44
CA ASN A 274 -4.76 11.23 21.32
C ASN A 274 -6.29 11.38 21.41
N TYR A 275 -7.03 10.51 20.75
CA TYR A 275 -8.50 10.46 20.78
C TYR A 275 -8.97 9.26 21.59
#